data_787a5c1de92ef62e45503a572380abec
#
_entry.id   787a5c1de92ef62e45503a572380abec
#
_cell.length_a   1.000
_cell.length_b   1.000
_cell.length_c   1.000
_cell.angle_alpha   90.00
_cell.angle_beta   90.00
_cell.angle_gamma   90.00
#
_symmetry.space_group_name_H-M   'P 1'
#
loop_
_entity.id
_entity.type
_entity.pdbx_description
1 polymer ?
#
loop_
_entity_poly.entity_id
_entity_poly.type
_entity_poly.pdbx_seq_one_letter_code
_entity_poly.pdbx_strand_id
1 'polypeptide(L)'
;VGVIGPDGVGKSSLLALVAGARKIRQGRVEVMGGDMARRRHRDEVCPRIAYMPQGLGKNLYPSLSVAENLGFFARLFGHDDAECRRRIEQLTRSTGLHPFLDRPAGKLSGGMKQKLGLCCALVHDPDLLILDEPTTGVDPLARAQFWELIAHIRAGRPGMSVLVATAYMEEAEAFDWLVAMDGGRVLATGTPAELLARTGSAHLEDAFIADPARRRRTVG
;
A
#
# COMPACT_ATOMS: atom_id res chain seq x y z
N VAL A 1 8.39 0.19 -4.36
CA VAL A 1 8.21 -0.95 -5.27
C VAL A 1 6.74 -1.08 -5.64
N GLY A 2 6.43 -1.23 -6.94
CA GLY A 2 5.08 -1.47 -7.45
C GLY A 2 4.87 -2.90 -7.92
N VAL A 3 3.76 -3.52 -7.53
CA VAL A 3 3.25 -4.78 -8.09
C VAL A 3 2.13 -4.41 -9.04
N ILE A 4 2.35 -4.60 -10.34
CA ILE A 4 1.45 -4.18 -11.40
C ILE A 4 0.86 -5.38 -12.15
N GLY A 5 -0.33 -5.21 -12.70
CA GLY A 5 -1.02 -6.23 -13.50
C GLY A 5 -2.53 -6.09 -13.40
N PRO A 6 -3.28 -6.84 -14.23
CA PRO A 6 -4.75 -6.80 -14.25
C PRO A 6 -5.37 -7.21 -12.92
N ASP A 7 -6.67 -6.97 -12.80
CA ASP A 7 -7.43 -7.47 -11.64
C ASP A 7 -7.46 -9.00 -11.61
N GLY A 8 -7.46 -9.56 -10.39
CA GLY A 8 -7.56 -10.99 -10.19
C GLY A 8 -6.26 -11.80 -10.40
N VAL A 9 -5.14 -11.19 -10.81
CA VAL A 9 -3.87 -11.91 -11.06
C VAL A 9 -3.10 -12.32 -9.81
N GLY A 10 -3.58 -11.94 -8.62
CA GLY A 10 -2.98 -12.35 -7.36
C GLY A 10 -2.15 -11.29 -6.64
N LYS A 11 -2.16 -10.02 -7.08
CA LYS A 11 -1.45 -8.90 -6.43
C LYS A 11 -1.77 -8.82 -4.92
N SER A 12 -3.07 -8.67 -4.58
CA SER A 12 -3.53 -8.59 -3.18
C SER A 12 -3.17 -9.84 -2.37
N SER A 13 -3.17 -11.02 -3.01
CA SER A 13 -2.75 -12.27 -2.35
C SER A 13 -1.28 -12.24 -1.99
N LEU A 14 -0.43 -11.75 -2.89
CA LEU A 14 1.01 -11.58 -2.63
C LEU A 14 1.24 -10.58 -1.50
N LEU A 15 0.59 -9.42 -1.55
CA LEU A 15 0.72 -8.40 -0.51
C LEU A 15 0.27 -8.91 0.86
N ALA A 16 -0.84 -9.65 0.92
CA ALA A 16 -1.33 -10.25 2.16
C ALA A 16 -0.37 -11.32 2.74
N LEU A 17 0.37 -12.05 1.89
CA LEU A 17 1.41 -12.98 2.33
C LEU A 17 2.62 -12.22 2.90
N VAL A 18 3.06 -11.14 2.24
CA VAL A 18 4.16 -10.28 2.70
C VAL A 18 3.79 -9.60 4.02
N ALA A 19 2.54 -9.13 4.17
CA ALA A 19 2.03 -8.52 5.39
C ALA A 19 1.85 -9.51 6.56
N GLY A 20 1.97 -10.83 6.32
CA GLY A 20 1.64 -11.85 7.33
C GLY A 20 0.14 -12.01 7.59
N ALA A 21 -0.72 -11.33 6.84
CA ALA A 21 -2.17 -11.38 6.96
C ALA A 21 -2.78 -12.66 6.34
N ARG A 22 -1.98 -13.42 5.58
CA ARG A 22 -2.39 -14.69 4.96
C ARG A 22 -1.40 -15.79 5.27
N LYS A 23 -1.91 -17.01 5.55
CA LYS A 23 -1.07 -18.18 5.81
C LYS A 23 -0.41 -18.68 4.52
N ILE A 24 0.89 -18.90 4.57
CA ILE A 24 1.67 -19.54 3.50
C ILE A 24 1.31 -21.04 3.49
N ARG A 25 0.77 -21.51 2.37
CA ARG A 25 0.43 -22.93 2.19
C ARG A 25 1.52 -23.71 1.50
N GLN A 26 2.20 -23.09 0.55
CA GLN A 26 3.32 -23.66 -0.21
C GLN A 26 4.32 -22.55 -0.55
N GLY A 27 5.58 -22.93 -0.75
CA GLY A 27 6.65 -22.00 -1.07
C GLY A 27 7.21 -21.28 0.17
N ARG A 28 7.98 -20.23 -0.06
CA ARG A 28 8.68 -19.43 0.95
C ARG A 28 8.46 -17.95 0.69
N VAL A 29 8.20 -17.21 1.76
CA VAL A 29 8.11 -15.73 1.72
C VAL A 29 9.04 -15.19 2.78
N GLU A 30 10.03 -14.44 2.35
CA GLU A 30 10.99 -13.78 3.23
C GLU A 30 10.71 -12.28 3.29
N VAL A 31 10.62 -11.74 4.51
CA VAL A 31 10.41 -10.32 4.76
C VAL A 31 11.35 -9.89 5.88
N MET A 32 12.05 -8.78 5.70
CA MET A 32 12.99 -8.26 6.71
C MET A 32 13.99 -9.32 7.21
N GLY A 33 14.53 -10.11 6.28
CA GLY A 33 15.58 -11.08 6.57
C GLY A 33 15.15 -12.41 7.17
N GLY A 34 13.84 -12.70 7.25
CA GLY A 34 13.36 -13.96 7.79
C GLY A 34 12.11 -14.52 7.11
N ASP A 35 11.86 -15.79 7.38
CA ASP A 35 10.78 -16.56 6.77
C ASP A 35 9.46 -16.32 7.49
N MET A 36 8.47 -15.79 6.76
CA MET A 36 7.11 -15.52 7.25
C MET A 36 6.30 -16.78 7.59
N ALA A 37 6.76 -17.97 7.23
CA ALA A 37 6.17 -19.22 7.74
C ALA A 37 6.47 -19.44 9.23
N ARG A 38 7.56 -18.87 9.75
CA ARG A 38 7.98 -19.04 11.15
C ARG A 38 7.23 -18.05 12.06
N ARG A 39 6.48 -18.57 13.02
CA ARG A 39 5.70 -17.75 13.96
C ARG A 39 6.55 -16.71 14.68
N ARG A 40 7.69 -17.12 15.26
CA ARG A 40 8.60 -16.23 15.98
C ARG A 40 9.00 -15.01 15.13
N HIS A 41 9.32 -15.23 13.84
CA HIS A 41 9.69 -14.15 12.93
C HIS A 41 8.51 -13.23 12.65
N ARG A 42 7.30 -13.79 12.41
CA ARG A 42 6.10 -12.95 12.24
C ARG A 42 5.79 -12.10 13.47
N ASP A 43 5.88 -12.69 14.67
CA ASP A 43 5.63 -11.97 15.92
C ASP A 43 6.60 -10.78 16.10
N GLU A 44 7.82 -10.88 15.55
CA GLU A 44 8.83 -9.83 15.55
C GLU A 44 8.60 -8.76 14.47
N VAL A 45 8.25 -9.15 13.24
CA VAL A 45 8.22 -8.21 12.10
C VAL A 45 6.84 -7.63 11.80
N CYS A 46 5.74 -8.34 12.10
CA CYS A 46 4.40 -7.83 11.80
C CYS A 46 4.09 -6.48 12.52
N PRO A 47 4.53 -6.21 13.74
CA PRO A 47 4.37 -4.89 14.36
C PRO A 47 5.10 -3.75 13.64
N ARG A 48 6.04 -4.06 12.74
CA ARG A 48 6.81 -3.11 11.93
C ARG A 48 6.25 -2.95 10.51
N ILE A 49 5.16 -3.65 10.21
CA ILE A 49 4.50 -3.63 8.89
C ILE A 49 3.13 -2.96 9.03
N ALA A 50 2.86 -1.97 8.20
CA ALA A 50 1.53 -1.44 7.99
C ALA A 50 0.92 -2.04 6.73
N TYR A 51 -0.31 -2.53 6.80
CA TYR A 51 -1.04 -3.04 5.65
C TYR A 51 -2.38 -2.32 5.49
N MET A 52 -2.52 -1.65 4.37
CA MET A 52 -3.77 -1.00 3.96
C MET A 52 -4.41 -1.84 2.85
N PRO A 53 -5.45 -2.64 3.17
CA PRO A 53 -6.10 -3.53 2.21
C PRO A 53 -6.95 -2.74 1.21
N GLN A 54 -7.22 -3.34 0.06
CA GLN A 54 -8.09 -2.80 -0.98
C GLN A 54 -9.48 -2.43 -0.45
N GLY A 55 -9.98 -1.28 -0.85
CA GLY A 55 -11.31 -0.77 -0.58
C GLY A 55 -11.33 0.42 0.38
N LEU A 56 -12.07 1.46 -0.04
CA LEU A 56 -12.19 2.73 0.67
C LEU A 56 -12.69 2.54 2.11
N GLY A 57 -11.82 2.86 3.07
CA GLY A 57 -12.18 2.86 4.48
C GLY A 57 -12.44 1.48 5.10
N LYS A 58 -12.03 0.38 4.47
CA LYS A 58 -12.20 -0.98 5.04
C LYS A 58 -11.49 -1.18 6.37
N ASN A 59 -10.41 -0.44 6.61
CA ASN A 59 -9.67 -0.45 7.86
C ASN A 59 -10.16 0.60 8.87
N LEU A 60 -11.29 1.28 8.59
CA LEU A 60 -11.83 2.33 9.44
C LEU A 60 -13.11 1.86 10.14
N TYR A 61 -13.36 2.41 11.31
CA TYR A 61 -14.64 2.30 12.04
C TYR A 61 -15.52 3.49 11.66
N PRO A 62 -16.58 3.30 10.84
CA PRO A 62 -17.36 4.40 10.27
C PRO A 62 -18.08 5.27 11.30
N SER A 63 -18.44 4.69 12.46
CA SER A 63 -19.10 5.39 13.57
C SER A 63 -18.14 6.22 14.41
N LEU A 64 -16.86 5.89 14.41
CA LEU A 64 -15.85 6.63 15.15
C LEU A 64 -15.40 7.87 14.37
N SER A 65 -15.07 8.93 15.08
CA SER A 65 -14.49 10.14 14.52
C SER A 65 -13.07 9.89 13.97
N VAL A 66 -12.51 10.87 13.27
CA VAL A 66 -11.11 10.84 12.81
C VAL A 66 -10.16 10.61 13.98
N ALA A 67 -10.31 11.37 15.07
CA ALA A 67 -9.45 11.26 16.26
C ALA A 67 -9.61 9.90 16.94
N GLU A 68 -10.84 9.40 17.07
CA GLU A 68 -11.12 8.11 17.70
C GLU A 68 -10.58 6.93 16.88
N ASN A 69 -10.67 6.95 15.54
CA ASN A 69 -10.05 5.95 14.69
C ASN A 69 -8.53 5.90 14.92
N LEU A 70 -7.85 7.04 14.86
CA LEU A 70 -6.41 7.12 15.08
C LEU A 70 -6.03 6.70 16.51
N GLY A 71 -6.78 7.16 17.52
CA GLY A 71 -6.56 6.78 18.90
C GLY A 71 -6.72 5.29 19.16
N PHE A 72 -7.69 4.65 18.49
CA PHE A 72 -7.88 3.20 18.57
C PHE A 72 -6.63 2.45 18.08
N PHE A 73 -6.13 2.77 16.87
CA PHE A 73 -4.94 2.12 16.34
C PHE A 73 -3.68 2.46 17.15
N ALA A 74 -3.51 3.70 17.58
CA ALA A 74 -2.37 4.09 18.41
C ALA A 74 -2.31 3.26 19.70
N ARG A 75 -3.43 3.11 20.41
CA ARG A 75 -3.49 2.27 21.62
C ARG A 75 -3.28 0.79 21.34
N LEU A 76 -3.74 0.28 20.19
CA LEU A 76 -3.52 -1.11 19.76
C LEU A 76 -2.04 -1.43 19.64
N PHE A 77 -1.22 -0.45 19.23
CA PHE A 77 0.24 -0.56 19.17
C PHE A 77 0.95 -0.14 20.46
N GLY A 78 0.20 0.07 21.55
CA GLY A 78 0.77 0.28 22.88
C GLY A 78 1.20 1.72 23.19
N HIS A 79 0.79 2.71 22.37
CA HIS A 79 1.08 4.12 22.67
C HIS A 79 0.25 4.60 23.87
N ASP A 80 0.90 5.36 24.74
CA ASP A 80 0.23 6.06 25.84
C ASP A 80 -0.59 7.27 25.33
N ASP A 81 -1.35 7.90 26.23
CA ASP A 81 -2.24 9.01 25.85
C ASP A 81 -1.47 10.25 25.36
N ALA A 82 -0.25 10.48 25.81
CA ALA A 82 0.58 11.62 25.36
C ALA A 82 1.07 11.38 23.92
N GLU A 83 1.59 10.19 23.66
CA GLU A 83 2.04 9.79 22.35
C GLU A 83 0.86 9.68 21.37
N CYS A 84 -0.30 9.14 21.78
CA CYS A 84 -1.52 9.14 20.97
C CYS A 84 -1.89 10.55 20.50
N ARG A 85 -1.95 11.54 21.41
CA ARG A 85 -2.25 12.93 21.06
C ARG A 85 -1.23 13.51 20.09
N ARG A 86 0.05 13.29 20.34
CA ARG A 86 1.14 13.76 19.48
C ARG A 86 1.01 13.19 18.07
N ARG A 87 0.76 11.88 17.94
CA ARG A 87 0.61 11.20 16.65
C ARG A 87 -0.64 11.66 15.88
N ILE A 88 -1.77 11.78 16.58
CA ILE A 88 -3.01 12.28 15.98
C ILE A 88 -2.78 13.69 15.42
N GLU A 89 -2.19 14.59 16.19
CA GLU A 89 -1.91 15.95 15.75
C GLU A 89 -0.97 15.96 14.55
N GLN A 90 0.15 15.27 14.61
CA GLN A 90 1.15 15.21 13.54
C GLN A 90 0.55 14.68 12.24
N LEU A 91 -0.11 13.51 12.27
CA LEU A 91 -0.66 12.85 11.09
C LEU A 91 -1.83 13.62 10.49
N THR A 92 -2.72 14.17 11.32
CA THR A 92 -3.87 14.92 10.81
C THR A 92 -3.49 16.28 10.24
N ARG A 93 -2.45 16.95 10.78
CA ARG A 93 -1.90 18.18 10.18
C ARG A 93 -1.25 17.89 8.83
N SER A 94 -0.41 16.86 8.73
CA SER A 94 0.29 16.48 7.50
C SER A 94 -0.67 16.10 6.36
N THR A 95 -1.84 15.58 6.69
CA THR A 95 -2.83 15.09 5.70
C THR A 95 -3.98 16.06 5.45
N GLY A 96 -4.04 17.18 6.19
CA GLY A 96 -5.13 18.14 6.11
C GLY A 96 -6.44 17.66 6.78
N LEU A 97 -6.37 16.60 7.59
CA LEU A 97 -7.54 16.08 8.31
C LEU A 97 -7.78 16.77 9.66
N HIS A 98 -6.85 17.61 10.13
CA HIS A 98 -6.93 18.25 11.44
C HIS A 98 -8.24 19.04 11.68
N PRO A 99 -8.82 19.78 10.72
CA PRO A 99 -10.11 20.48 10.91
C PRO A 99 -11.31 19.53 11.06
N PHE A 100 -11.12 18.23 10.87
CA PHE A 100 -12.20 17.23 10.83
C PHE A 100 -12.07 16.19 11.94
N LEU A 101 -11.29 16.45 13.00
CA LEU A 101 -10.99 15.50 14.08
C LEU A 101 -12.24 14.85 14.69
N ASP A 102 -13.31 15.62 14.89
CA ASP A 102 -14.57 15.14 15.50
C ASP A 102 -15.57 14.57 14.49
N ARG A 103 -15.23 14.60 13.18
CA ARG A 103 -16.13 14.11 12.14
C ARG A 103 -16.10 12.58 12.09
N PRO A 104 -17.27 11.89 12.12
CA PRO A 104 -17.33 10.44 11.92
C PRO A 104 -16.74 10.03 10.58
N ALA A 105 -15.92 8.95 10.58
CA ALA A 105 -15.27 8.47 9.37
C ALA A 105 -16.25 8.09 8.26
N GLY A 106 -17.46 7.64 8.61
CA GLY A 106 -18.52 7.37 7.65
C GLY A 106 -18.96 8.57 6.83
N LYS A 107 -18.82 9.80 7.38
CA LYS A 107 -19.22 11.08 6.75
C LYS A 107 -18.06 11.77 5.99
N LEU A 108 -16.90 11.13 5.87
CA LEU A 108 -15.78 11.63 5.09
C LEU A 108 -15.99 11.33 3.60
N SER A 109 -15.40 12.17 2.73
CA SER A 109 -15.27 11.88 1.29
C SER A 109 -14.36 10.67 1.05
N GLY A 110 -14.38 10.09 -0.16
CA GLY A 110 -13.51 8.98 -0.53
C GLY A 110 -12.03 9.28 -0.30
N GLY A 111 -11.54 10.42 -0.80
CA GLY A 111 -10.16 10.85 -0.61
C GLY A 111 -9.81 11.12 0.87
N MET A 112 -10.74 11.65 1.66
CA MET A 112 -10.51 11.82 3.11
C MET A 112 -10.46 10.48 3.84
N LYS A 113 -11.27 9.49 3.45
CA LYS A 113 -11.21 8.12 4.00
C LYS A 113 -9.87 7.47 3.69
N GLN A 114 -9.35 7.66 2.47
CA GLN A 114 -8.01 7.16 2.11
C GLN A 114 -6.92 7.79 2.95
N LYS A 115 -6.94 9.12 3.10
CA LYS A 115 -5.99 9.84 3.97
C LYS A 115 -6.06 9.34 5.43
N LEU A 116 -7.28 9.15 5.96
CA LEU A 116 -7.45 8.62 7.32
C LEU A 116 -6.95 7.17 7.43
N GLY A 117 -7.26 6.31 6.45
CA GLY A 117 -6.76 4.94 6.40
C GLY A 117 -5.24 4.88 6.41
N LEU A 118 -4.60 5.77 5.64
CA LEU A 118 -3.15 5.92 5.63
C LEU A 118 -2.60 6.39 6.99
N CYS A 119 -3.24 7.39 7.62
CA CYS A 119 -2.84 7.84 8.95
C CYS A 119 -2.92 6.71 9.99
N CYS A 120 -3.99 5.91 9.96
CA CYS A 120 -4.14 4.74 10.85
C CYS A 120 -3.05 3.69 10.60
N ALA A 121 -2.66 3.49 9.33
CA ALA A 121 -1.58 2.58 8.97
C ALA A 121 -0.20 3.09 9.42
N LEU A 122 0.00 4.40 9.48
CA LEU A 122 1.27 5.03 9.84
C LEU A 122 1.44 5.34 11.33
N VAL A 123 0.40 5.16 12.12
CA VAL A 123 0.40 5.62 13.53
C VAL A 123 1.48 4.98 14.39
N HIS A 124 1.92 3.77 14.05
CA HIS A 124 2.94 3.01 14.78
C HIS A 124 4.35 3.06 14.17
N ASP A 125 4.60 3.97 13.22
CA ASP A 125 5.89 4.17 12.54
C ASP A 125 6.45 2.91 11.88
N PRO A 126 5.74 2.29 10.92
CA PRO A 126 6.19 1.06 10.27
C PRO A 126 7.47 1.25 9.47
N ASP A 127 8.26 0.18 9.34
CA ASP A 127 9.41 0.12 8.42
C ASP A 127 8.98 -0.30 7.00
N LEU A 128 7.84 -0.99 6.88
CA LEU A 128 7.23 -1.38 5.61
C LEU A 128 5.76 -0.97 5.56
N LEU A 129 5.44 -0.10 4.61
CA LEU A 129 4.06 0.27 4.29
C LEU A 129 3.60 -0.49 3.04
N ILE A 130 2.53 -1.27 3.18
CA ILE A 130 1.93 -2.06 2.11
C ILE A 130 0.57 -1.46 1.75
N LEU A 131 0.40 -1.07 0.49
CA LEU A 131 -0.80 -0.44 -0.04
C LEU A 131 -1.40 -1.31 -1.15
N ASP A 132 -2.61 -1.78 -0.95
CA ASP A 132 -3.31 -2.64 -1.90
C ASP A 132 -4.39 -1.84 -2.62
N GLU A 133 -4.11 -1.42 -3.86
CA GLU A 133 -4.95 -0.58 -4.69
C GLU A 133 -5.49 0.65 -3.96
N PRO A 134 -4.61 1.49 -3.40
CA PRO A 134 -5.01 2.53 -2.46
C PRO A 134 -5.86 3.64 -3.08
N THR A 135 -5.84 3.80 -4.39
CA THR A 135 -6.51 4.90 -5.12
C THR A 135 -7.71 4.45 -5.93
N THR A 136 -8.07 3.16 -5.87
CA THR A 136 -9.25 2.63 -6.57
C THR A 136 -10.53 3.26 -6.03
N GLY A 137 -11.33 3.83 -6.93
CA GLY A 137 -12.57 4.53 -6.58
C GLY A 137 -12.37 5.95 -6.02
N VAL A 138 -11.16 6.51 -6.13
CA VAL A 138 -10.84 7.89 -5.77
C VAL A 138 -10.78 8.76 -7.04
N ASP A 139 -11.29 9.99 -6.96
CA ASP A 139 -11.22 10.93 -8.08
C ASP A 139 -9.76 11.30 -8.44
N PRO A 140 -9.48 11.73 -9.70
CA PRO A 140 -8.12 11.96 -10.17
C PRO A 140 -7.33 12.98 -9.33
N LEU A 141 -7.98 14.05 -8.86
CA LEU A 141 -7.30 15.07 -8.05
C LEU A 141 -6.89 14.51 -6.68
N ALA A 142 -7.82 13.83 -6.00
CA ALA A 142 -7.54 13.22 -4.71
C ALA A 142 -6.49 12.09 -4.84
N ARG A 143 -6.43 11.38 -5.99
CA ARG A 143 -5.40 10.39 -6.30
C ARG A 143 -4.01 11.04 -6.38
N ALA A 144 -3.87 12.13 -7.15
CA ALA A 144 -2.62 12.86 -7.25
C ALA A 144 -2.15 13.34 -5.86
N GLN A 145 -3.03 13.96 -5.08
CA GLN A 145 -2.75 14.39 -3.71
C GLN A 145 -2.34 13.23 -2.78
N PHE A 146 -2.89 12.04 -2.96
CA PHE A 146 -2.51 10.87 -2.18
C PHE A 146 -1.07 10.44 -2.48
N TRP A 147 -0.66 10.42 -3.74
CA TRP A 147 0.71 10.07 -4.13
C TRP A 147 1.74 11.12 -3.72
N GLU A 148 1.40 12.40 -3.82
CA GLU A 148 2.22 13.50 -3.28
C GLU A 148 2.43 13.34 -1.76
N LEU A 149 1.38 12.98 -1.03
CA LEU A 149 1.45 12.72 0.41
C LEU A 149 2.37 11.53 0.71
N ILE A 150 2.27 10.41 -0.02
CA ILE A 150 3.16 9.25 0.13
C ILE A 150 4.61 9.65 -0.14
N ALA A 151 4.88 10.41 -1.19
CA ALA A 151 6.22 10.90 -1.53
C ALA A 151 6.80 11.77 -0.39
N HIS A 152 6.00 12.69 0.15
CA HIS A 152 6.40 13.54 1.27
C HIS A 152 6.71 12.75 2.55
N ILE A 153 5.85 11.79 2.90
CA ILE A 153 6.06 10.91 4.08
C ILE A 153 7.34 10.09 3.90
N ARG A 154 7.57 9.54 2.70
CA ARG A 154 8.77 8.76 2.38
C ARG A 154 10.05 9.61 2.46
N ALA A 155 10.01 10.85 1.97
CA ALA A 155 11.14 11.77 2.05
C ALA A 155 11.54 12.09 3.51
N GLY A 156 10.56 12.21 4.40
CA GLY A 156 10.78 12.40 5.84
C GLY A 156 11.20 11.13 6.60
N ARG A 157 11.18 9.95 5.94
CA ARG A 157 11.43 8.64 6.56
C ARG A 157 12.24 7.74 5.63
N PRO A 158 13.53 8.03 5.42
CA PRO A 158 14.38 7.33 4.43
C PRO A 158 14.54 5.82 4.71
N GLY A 159 14.28 5.37 5.95
CA GLY A 159 14.29 3.94 6.31
C GLY A 159 13.00 3.19 5.98
N MET A 160 11.92 3.88 5.62
CA MET A 160 10.64 3.24 5.33
C MET A 160 10.57 2.77 3.87
N SER A 161 10.27 1.49 3.68
CA SER A 161 9.95 0.90 2.38
C SER A 161 8.45 0.98 2.09
N VAL A 162 8.09 1.21 0.82
CA VAL A 162 6.69 1.21 0.37
C VAL A 162 6.50 0.15 -0.72
N LEU A 163 5.53 -0.75 -0.51
CA LEU A 163 5.11 -1.77 -1.46
C LEU A 163 3.67 -1.50 -1.86
N VAL A 164 3.42 -1.32 -3.15
CA VAL A 164 2.11 -0.94 -3.69
C VAL A 164 1.63 -1.98 -4.68
N ALA A 165 0.38 -2.43 -4.59
CA ALA A 165 -0.29 -3.06 -5.72
C ALA A 165 -1.19 -2.04 -6.39
N THR A 166 -1.13 -1.94 -7.71
CA THR A 166 -2.04 -1.11 -8.52
C THR A 166 -2.34 -1.76 -9.87
N ALA A 167 -3.56 -1.53 -10.36
CA ALA A 167 -3.93 -1.82 -11.74
C ALA A 167 -3.69 -0.61 -12.67
N TYR A 168 -3.44 0.57 -12.10
CA TYR A 168 -3.20 1.81 -12.86
C TYR A 168 -1.72 1.91 -13.28
N MET A 169 -1.44 1.68 -14.56
CA MET A 169 -0.07 1.71 -15.08
C MET A 169 0.56 3.10 -15.02
N GLU A 170 -0.25 4.16 -15.14
CA GLU A 170 0.19 5.56 -14.99
C GLU A 170 0.83 5.83 -13.61
N GLU A 171 0.28 5.24 -12.54
CA GLU A 171 0.85 5.38 -11.19
C GLU A 171 2.20 4.71 -11.07
N ALA A 172 2.36 3.59 -11.78
CA ALA A 172 3.57 2.77 -11.73
C ALA A 172 4.79 3.44 -12.37
N GLU A 173 4.59 4.39 -13.27
CA GLU A 173 5.69 5.14 -13.90
C GLU A 173 6.52 5.95 -12.89
N ALA A 174 5.91 6.32 -11.75
CA ALA A 174 6.58 7.05 -10.67
C ALA A 174 7.29 6.15 -9.64
N PHE A 175 7.22 4.83 -9.78
CA PHE A 175 7.81 3.91 -8.81
C PHE A 175 9.27 3.58 -9.14
N ASP A 176 10.09 3.30 -8.11
CA ASP A 176 11.51 3.00 -8.31
C ASP A 176 11.75 1.62 -8.94
N TRP A 177 10.87 0.65 -8.66
CA TRP A 177 10.98 -0.73 -9.11
C TRP A 177 9.61 -1.35 -9.29
N LEU A 178 9.44 -2.16 -10.33
CA LEU A 178 8.20 -2.82 -10.68
C LEU A 178 8.34 -4.34 -10.69
N VAL A 179 7.25 -4.99 -10.31
CA VAL A 179 7.01 -6.43 -10.44
C VAL A 179 5.73 -6.60 -11.26
N ALA A 180 5.87 -6.94 -12.54
CA ALA A 180 4.75 -7.16 -13.45
C ALA A 180 4.20 -8.58 -13.26
N MET A 181 2.90 -8.70 -13.00
CA MET A 181 2.22 -9.98 -12.76
C MET A 181 1.08 -10.23 -13.75
N ASP A 182 0.95 -11.49 -14.19
CA ASP A 182 -0.22 -11.97 -14.91
C ASP A 182 -0.45 -13.46 -14.62
N GLY A 183 -1.73 -13.86 -14.49
CA GLY A 183 -2.14 -15.24 -14.23
C GLY A 183 -1.41 -15.89 -13.05
N GLY A 184 -1.20 -15.17 -11.96
CA GLY A 184 -0.54 -15.65 -10.74
C GLY A 184 0.97 -15.82 -10.83
N ARG A 185 1.63 -15.26 -11.84
CA ARG A 185 3.08 -15.36 -12.04
C ARG A 185 3.70 -13.98 -12.25
N VAL A 186 4.97 -13.86 -11.88
CA VAL A 186 5.80 -12.71 -12.25
C VAL A 186 6.23 -12.89 -13.71
N LEU A 187 5.93 -11.89 -14.55
CA LEU A 187 6.35 -11.82 -15.94
C LEU A 187 7.71 -11.15 -16.09
N ALA A 188 7.85 -10.01 -15.39
CA ALA A 188 9.02 -9.17 -15.48
C ALA A 188 9.24 -8.40 -14.18
N THR A 189 10.49 -8.04 -13.91
CA THR A 189 10.88 -7.10 -12.86
C THR A 189 11.90 -6.13 -13.41
N GLY A 190 11.94 -4.91 -12.88
CA GLY A 190 12.88 -3.88 -13.27
C GLY A 190 12.37 -2.47 -12.93
N THR A 191 13.17 -1.47 -13.24
CA THR A 191 12.73 -0.08 -13.23
C THR A 191 11.70 0.15 -14.35
N PRO A 192 10.85 1.18 -14.26
CA PRO A 192 9.96 1.54 -15.37
C PRO A 192 10.70 1.67 -16.71
N ALA A 193 11.86 2.35 -16.71
CA ALA A 193 12.67 2.55 -17.91
C ALA A 193 13.17 1.22 -18.52
N GLU A 194 13.61 0.27 -17.70
CA GLU A 194 14.06 -1.06 -18.16
C GLU A 194 12.90 -1.86 -18.77
N LEU A 195 11.70 -1.79 -18.19
CA LEU A 195 10.54 -2.49 -18.71
C LEU A 195 10.07 -1.89 -20.05
N LEU A 196 10.08 -0.57 -20.19
CA LEU A 196 9.80 0.12 -21.45
C LEU A 196 10.82 -0.24 -22.54
N ALA A 197 12.12 -0.22 -22.21
CA ALA A 197 13.20 -0.53 -23.14
C ALA A 197 13.13 -1.98 -23.68
N ARG A 198 12.72 -2.94 -22.84
CA ARG A 198 12.57 -4.37 -23.24
C ARG A 198 11.58 -4.59 -24.36
N THR A 199 10.56 -3.76 -24.45
CA THR A 199 9.45 -3.91 -25.43
C THR A 199 9.47 -2.83 -26.51
N GLY A 200 10.32 -1.81 -26.37
CA GLY A 200 10.34 -0.64 -27.25
C GLY A 200 9.08 0.22 -27.14
N SER A 201 8.36 0.13 -26.03
CA SER A 201 7.11 0.83 -25.80
C SER A 201 7.32 2.20 -25.18
N ALA A 202 6.40 3.14 -25.46
CA ALA A 202 6.42 4.47 -24.87
C ALA A 202 5.73 4.52 -23.49
N HIS A 203 4.77 3.62 -23.24
CA HIS A 203 4.00 3.56 -22.00
C HIS A 203 4.03 2.15 -21.40
N LEU A 204 3.95 2.07 -20.06
CA LEU A 204 3.97 0.80 -19.32
C LEU A 204 2.81 -0.13 -19.68
N GLU A 205 1.64 0.41 -20.04
CA GLU A 205 0.49 -0.37 -20.47
C GLU A 205 0.81 -1.13 -21.76
N ASP A 206 1.39 -0.44 -22.76
CA ASP A 206 1.82 -1.06 -24.02
C ASP A 206 2.94 -2.09 -23.77
N ALA A 207 3.90 -1.76 -22.91
CA ALA A 207 4.97 -2.66 -22.53
C ALA A 207 4.44 -3.94 -21.89
N PHE A 208 3.44 -3.82 -21.00
CA PHE A 208 2.80 -4.96 -20.35
C PHE A 208 2.04 -5.85 -21.34
N ILE A 209 1.32 -5.25 -22.31
CA ILE A 209 0.60 -5.98 -23.37
C ILE A 209 1.57 -6.66 -24.35
N ALA A 210 2.67 -6.00 -24.68
CA ALA A 210 3.66 -6.47 -25.62
C ALA A 210 4.62 -7.53 -25.07
N ASP A 211 4.66 -7.74 -23.72
CA ASP A 211 5.63 -8.63 -23.08
C ASP A 211 5.54 -10.06 -23.66
N PRO A 212 6.67 -10.62 -24.16
CA PRO A 212 6.69 -11.96 -24.78
C PRO A 212 6.22 -13.09 -23.84
N ALA A 213 6.41 -12.93 -22.52
CA ALA A 213 5.98 -13.91 -21.54
C ALA A 213 4.45 -13.97 -21.41
N ARG A 214 3.76 -12.86 -21.67
CA ARG A 214 2.30 -12.78 -21.74
C ARG A 214 1.76 -13.36 -23.05
N ARG A 215 2.36 -12.99 -24.20
CA ARG A 215 1.92 -13.44 -25.53
C ARG A 215 1.92 -14.96 -25.70
N ARG A 216 2.86 -15.66 -25.09
CA ARG A 216 2.93 -17.14 -25.15
C ARG A 216 1.76 -17.85 -24.47
N ARG A 217 0.90 -17.14 -23.73
CA ARG A 217 -0.27 -17.68 -23.01
C ARG A 217 -1.58 -17.52 -23.74
N THR A 218 -1.70 -16.52 -24.62
CA THR A 218 -2.94 -16.24 -25.37
C THR A 218 -3.09 -17.16 -26.58
N VAL A 219 -2.09 -17.96 -26.92
CA VAL A 219 -2.04 -18.85 -28.10
C VAL A 219 -2.08 -20.34 -27.70
N GLY A 220 -2.31 -20.68 -26.47
CA GLY A 220 -2.53 -22.04 -25.92
C GLY A 220 -3.88 -22.15 -25.24
#